data_892b91e00bc52a9550e76b85eb3fb8fc
#
_entry.id   892b91e00bc52a9550e76b85eb3fb8fc
#
_cell.length_a   1.000
_cell.length_b   1.000
_cell.length_c   1.000
_cell.angle_alpha   90.00
_cell.angle_beta   90.00
_cell.angle_gamma   90.00
#
_symmetry.space_group_name_H-M   'P 1'
#
loop_
_entity.id
_entity.type
_entity.pdbx_description
1 polymer ?
#
loop_
_entity_poly.entity_id
_entity_poly.type
_entity_poly.pdbx_seq_one_letter_code
_entity_poly.pdbx_strand_id
1 'polypeptide(L)'
;MTAIDRTRAAAAFKTYTDAYDAANPRIALKIEHTYHVAEACDAVAREQGWSPQDIDLAWLCGLLHDMGRFEQLRRWDTFKDAESMSHAALGVEVLFGETPAGAPAATSIRGFIDNPAEDELIRTSIAYHSDFRLPAQLDERTRRFCDIVR
;
A
#
# COMPACT_ATOMS: atom_id res chain seq x y z
N MET A 1 0.92 21.84 -6.73
CA MET A 1 0.91 20.48 -7.21
C MET A 1 2.09 19.74 -6.62
N THR A 2 1.85 18.60 -6.01
CA THR A 2 2.89 17.88 -5.27
C THR A 2 3.35 16.67 -6.04
N ALA A 3 4.63 16.66 -6.42
CA ALA A 3 5.23 15.49 -7.03
C ALA A 3 5.50 14.43 -5.96
N ILE A 4 5.31 13.17 -6.31
CA ILE A 4 5.67 12.06 -5.44
C ILE A 4 7.16 11.76 -5.64
N ASP A 5 7.92 11.75 -4.55
CA ASP A 5 9.32 11.38 -4.58
C ASP A 5 9.43 9.86 -4.38
N ARG A 6 9.63 9.14 -5.48
CA ARG A 6 9.72 7.67 -5.44
C ARG A 6 10.89 7.18 -4.62
N THR A 7 12.02 7.89 -4.65
CA THR A 7 13.20 7.53 -3.86
C THR A 7 12.89 7.60 -2.37
N ARG A 8 12.23 8.68 -1.95
CA ARG A 8 11.80 8.84 -0.56
C ARG A 8 10.79 7.77 -0.15
N ALA A 9 9.79 7.53 -0.99
CA ALA A 9 8.77 6.53 -0.70
C ALA A 9 9.36 5.12 -0.61
N ALA A 10 10.27 4.75 -1.51
CA ALA A 10 10.96 3.46 -1.46
C ALA A 10 11.82 3.34 -0.21
N ALA A 11 12.51 4.41 0.20
CA ALA A 11 13.30 4.42 1.43
C ALA A 11 12.42 4.26 2.67
N ALA A 12 11.26 4.91 2.70
CA ALA A 12 10.29 4.77 3.79
C ALA A 12 9.74 3.34 3.88
N PHE A 13 9.45 2.74 2.73
CA PHE A 13 9.02 1.33 2.68
C PHE A 13 10.11 0.40 3.20
N LYS A 14 11.35 0.61 2.76
CA LYS A 14 12.49 -0.20 3.23
C LYS A 14 12.68 -0.06 4.74
N THR A 15 12.61 1.15 5.28
CA THR A 15 12.71 1.39 6.72
C THR A 15 11.62 0.63 7.48
N TYR A 16 10.41 0.66 6.96
CA TYR A 16 9.29 -0.07 7.57
C TYR A 16 9.54 -1.58 7.55
N THR A 17 9.90 -2.15 6.40
CA THR A 17 10.09 -3.59 6.26
C THR A 17 11.34 -4.11 6.97
N ASP A 18 12.39 -3.29 7.08
CA ASP A 18 13.62 -3.67 7.78
C ASP A 18 13.38 -3.91 9.28
N ALA A 19 12.32 -3.33 9.83
CA ALA A 19 11.95 -3.55 11.24
C ALA A 19 11.30 -4.93 11.48
N TYR A 20 10.88 -5.61 10.42
CA TYR A 20 10.37 -6.97 10.49
C TYR A 20 11.48 -7.96 10.13
N ASP A 21 11.25 -9.25 10.38
CA ASP A 21 12.29 -10.28 10.18
C ASP A 21 12.52 -10.57 8.69
N ALA A 22 13.51 -9.92 8.11
CA ALA A 22 13.88 -10.10 6.70
C ALA A 22 14.47 -11.49 6.40
N ALA A 23 14.92 -12.24 7.41
CA ALA A 23 15.37 -13.62 7.25
C ALA A 23 14.19 -14.59 7.06
N ASN A 24 12.97 -14.17 7.42
CA ASN A 24 11.78 -14.98 7.18
C ASN A 24 11.45 -14.96 5.68
N PRO A 25 11.43 -16.13 5.01
CA PRO A 25 11.17 -16.18 3.56
C PRO A 25 9.80 -15.57 3.17
N ARG A 26 8.82 -15.62 4.06
CA ARG A 26 7.51 -15.03 3.81
C ARG A 26 7.57 -13.48 3.76
N ILE A 27 8.40 -12.88 4.62
CA ILE A 27 8.65 -11.44 4.59
C ILE A 27 9.39 -11.05 3.31
N ALA A 28 10.46 -11.76 2.97
CA ALA A 28 11.25 -11.49 1.77
C ALA A 28 10.38 -11.61 0.51
N LEU A 29 9.52 -12.61 0.44
CA LEU A 29 8.60 -12.82 -0.68
C LEU A 29 7.63 -11.64 -0.83
N LYS A 30 7.09 -11.13 0.26
CA LYS A 30 6.16 -9.99 0.23
C LYS A 30 6.85 -8.70 -0.17
N ILE A 31 8.09 -8.50 0.23
CA ILE A 31 8.86 -7.34 -0.22
C ILE A 31 9.02 -7.38 -1.74
N GLU A 32 9.47 -8.49 -2.28
CA GLU A 32 9.65 -8.68 -3.72
C GLU A 32 8.32 -8.51 -4.48
N HIS A 33 7.25 -9.15 -4.01
CA HIS A 33 5.92 -9.02 -4.58
C HIS A 33 5.45 -7.56 -4.62
N THR A 34 5.68 -6.82 -3.54
CA THR A 34 5.26 -5.42 -3.44
C THR A 34 5.94 -4.56 -4.51
N TYR A 35 7.24 -4.72 -4.72
CA TYR A 35 7.93 -3.98 -5.78
C TYR A 35 7.42 -4.36 -7.16
N HIS A 36 7.14 -5.65 -7.40
CA HIS A 36 6.58 -6.10 -8.68
C HIS A 36 5.20 -5.48 -8.93
N VAL A 37 4.35 -5.40 -7.92
CA VAL A 37 3.03 -4.77 -8.05
C VAL A 37 3.16 -3.28 -8.32
N ALA A 38 4.06 -2.58 -7.62
CA ALA A 38 4.29 -1.16 -7.86
C ALA A 38 4.73 -0.90 -9.31
N GLU A 39 5.67 -1.70 -9.82
CA GLU A 39 6.13 -1.62 -11.20
C GLU A 39 5.02 -1.93 -12.19
N ALA A 40 4.19 -2.92 -11.90
CA ALA A 40 3.05 -3.28 -12.76
C ALA A 40 2.02 -2.14 -12.81
N CYS A 41 1.73 -1.50 -11.69
CA CYS A 41 0.82 -0.35 -11.64
C CYS A 41 1.35 0.81 -12.48
N ASP A 42 2.66 1.09 -12.39
CA ASP A 42 3.32 2.10 -13.22
C ASP A 42 3.14 1.77 -14.70
N ALA A 43 3.44 0.53 -15.09
CA ALA A 43 3.37 0.12 -16.50
C ALA A 43 1.96 0.22 -17.06
N VAL A 44 0.95 -0.21 -16.32
CA VAL A 44 -0.45 -0.15 -16.74
C VAL A 44 -0.90 1.31 -16.87
N ALA A 45 -0.56 2.16 -15.90
CA ALA A 45 -0.93 3.57 -15.93
C ALA A 45 -0.31 4.28 -17.13
N ARG A 46 0.96 3.98 -17.45
CA ARG A 46 1.63 4.53 -18.65
C ARG A 46 0.95 4.09 -19.93
N GLU A 47 0.63 2.81 -20.03
CA GLU A 47 -0.05 2.26 -21.21
C GLU A 47 -1.42 2.90 -21.42
N GLN A 48 -2.11 3.22 -20.34
CA GLN A 48 -3.41 3.87 -20.38
C GLN A 48 -3.34 5.38 -20.61
N GLY A 49 -2.15 5.94 -20.68
CA GLY A 49 -1.96 7.37 -20.97
C GLY A 49 -2.28 8.29 -19.80
N TRP A 50 -2.15 7.82 -18.56
CA TRP A 50 -2.39 8.66 -17.40
C TRP A 50 -1.34 9.78 -17.30
N SER A 51 -1.67 10.84 -16.57
CA SER A 51 -0.73 11.94 -16.35
C SER A 51 0.50 11.44 -15.59
N PRO A 52 1.68 12.12 -15.72
CA PRO A 52 2.87 11.73 -14.97
C PRO A 52 2.63 11.62 -13.46
N GLN A 53 1.81 12.50 -12.90
CA GLN A 53 1.47 12.49 -11.49
C GLN A 53 0.62 11.28 -11.11
N ASP A 54 -0.35 10.94 -11.93
CA ASP A 54 -1.20 9.79 -11.69
C ASP A 54 -0.43 8.49 -11.89
N ILE A 55 0.56 8.46 -12.79
CA ILE A 55 1.48 7.32 -12.91
C ILE A 55 2.27 7.13 -11.62
N ASP A 56 2.84 8.20 -11.06
CA ASP A 56 3.56 8.12 -9.78
C ASP A 56 2.64 7.71 -8.64
N LEU A 57 1.41 8.21 -8.62
CA LEU A 57 0.43 7.84 -7.61
C LEU A 57 0.01 6.37 -7.73
N ALA A 58 -0.13 5.85 -8.95
CA ALA A 58 -0.41 4.44 -9.19
C ALA A 58 0.72 3.56 -8.65
N TRP A 59 1.96 3.94 -8.92
CA TRP A 59 3.13 3.24 -8.37
C TRP A 59 3.10 3.24 -6.84
N LEU A 60 2.79 4.39 -6.24
CA LEU A 60 2.72 4.52 -4.77
C LEU A 60 1.61 3.64 -4.20
N CYS A 61 0.42 3.64 -4.79
CA CYS A 61 -0.67 2.76 -4.35
C CYS A 61 -0.24 1.29 -4.40
N GLY A 62 0.47 0.89 -5.45
CA GLY A 62 1.01 -0.46 -5.57
C GLY A 62 2.02 -0.77 -4.46
N LEU A 63 2.90 0.18 -4.14
CA LEU A 63 3.87 0.03 -3.06
C LEU A 63 3.20 -0.15 -1.69
N LEU A 64 2.07 0.50 -1.49
CA LEU A 64 1.40 0.54 -0.19
C LEU A 64 0.31 -0.51 -0.01
N HIS A 65 -0.11 -1.20 -1.07
CA HIS A 65 -1.32 -2.04 -1.02
C HIS A 65 -1.24 -3.17 0.00
N ASP A 66 -0.07 -3.74 0.22
CA ASP A 66 0.13 -4.89 1.13
C ASP A 66 0.88 -4.53 2.43
N MET A 67 0.91 -3.25 2.80
CA MET A 67 1.57 -2.82 4.05
C MET A 67 1.09 -3.58 5.28
N GLY A 68 -0.18 -3.97 5.29
CA GLY A 68 -0.77 -4.73 6.41
C GLY A 68 -0.26 -6.16 6.54
N ARG A 69 0.30 -6.74 5.48
CA ARG A 69 0.78 -8.14 5.51
C ARG A 69 1.89 -8.36 6.51
N PHE A 70 2.78 -7.37 6.68
CA PHE A 70 3.91 -7.49 7.60
C PHE A 70 3.42 -7.54 9.05
N GLU A 71 2.50 -6.68 9.41
CA GLU A 71 1.89 -6.64 10.74
C GLU A 71 1.00 -7.87 10.99
N GLN A 72 0.28 -8.31 9.96
CA GLN A 72 -0.52 -9.53 10.03
C GLN A 72 0.34 -10.75 10.39
N LEU A 73 1.47 -10.92 9.69
CA LEU A 73 2.37 -12.03 9.96
C LEU A 73 2.98 -11.95 11.35
N ARG A 74 3.36 -10.75 11.81
CA ARG A 74 3.91 -10.54 13.15
C ARG A 74 2.91 -10.95 14.24
N ARG A 75 1.63 -10.57 14.08
CA ARG A 75 0.61 -10.81 15.11
C ARG A 75 0.07 -12.24 15.09
N TRP A 76 -0.15 -12.80 13.92
CA TRP A 76 -0.89 -14.06 13.77
C TRP A 76 -0.11 -15.17 13.06
N ASP A 77 1.09 -14.91 12.60
CA ASP A 77 1.94 -15.88 11.90
C ASP A 77 1.24 -16.53 10.70
N THR A 78 0.39 -15.79 10.01
CA THR A 78 -0.36 -16.27 8.84
C THR A 78 -0.69 -15.11 7.92
N PHE A 79 -0.90 -15.41 6.63
CA PHE A 79 -1.45 -14.47 5.66
C PHE A 79 -2.93 -14.73 5.38
N LYS A 80 -3.58 -15.60 6.16
CA LYS A 80 -5.00 -15.90 5.99
C LYS A 80 -5.85 -14.90 6.76
N ASP A 81 -6.55 -14.04 6.05
CA ASP A 81 -7.41 -13.02 6.66
C ASP A 81 -8.47 -13.64 7.57
N ALA A 82 -9.03 -14.78 7.16
CA ALA A 82 -10.05 -15.48 7.95
C ALA A 82 -9.55 -16.00 9.30
N GLU A 83 -8.24 -16.20 9.44
CA GLU A 83 -7.61 -16.68 10.69
C GLU A 83 -6.97 -15.54 11.48
N SER A 84 -7.09 -14.31 11.03
CA SER A 84 -6.46 -13.15 11.66
C SER A 84 -7.37 -11.93 11.55
N MET A 85 -7.04 -10.99 10.67
CA MET A 85 -7.91 -9.86 10.33
C MET A 85 -7.63 -9.47 8.88
N SER A 86 -8.52 -8.69 8.29
CA SER A 86 -8.32 -8.19 6.92
C SER A 86 -6.97 -7.49 6.80
N HIS A 87 -6.11 -7.98 5.92
CA HIS A 87 -4.81 -7.35 5.67
C HIS A 87 -4.99 -5.96 5.04
N ALA A 88 -6.05 -5.75 4.29
CA ALA A 88 -6.37 -4.43 3.71
C ALA A 88 -6.72 -3.43 4.82
N ALA A 89 -7.58 -3.82 5.76
CA ALA A 89 -7.93 -2.97 6.90
C ALA A 89 -6.71 -2.68 7.77
N LEU A 90 -5.85 -3.67 7.96
CA LEU A 90 -4.63 -3.51 8.75
C LEU A 90 -3.65 -2.54 8.06
N GLY A 91 -3.57 -2.59 6.73
CA GLY A 91 -2.76 -1.63 5.96
C GLY A 91 -3.23 -0.20 6.12
N VAL A 92 -4.54 0.01 6.10
CA VAL A 92 -5.14 1.33 6.37
C VAL A 92 -4.79 1.79 7.80
N GLU A 93 -4.89 0.90 8.77
CA GLU A 93 -4.54 1.21 10.16
C GLU A 93 -3.06 1.59 10.31
N VAL A 94 -2.16 0.87 9.67
CA VAL A 94 -0.72 1.12 9.72
C VAL A 94 -0.38 2.51 9.15
N LEU A 95 -1.01 2.91 8.05
CA LEU A 95 -0.68 4.16 7.36
C LEU A 95 -1.45 5.37 7.90
N PHE A 96 -2.70 5.20 8.29
CA PHE A 96 -3.60 6.30 8.63
C PHE A 96 -4.08 6.29 10.07
N GLY A 97 -3.87 5.19 10.79
CA GLY A 97 -4.24 5.05 12.19
C GLY A 97 -3.08 5.31 13.13
N GLU A 98 -3.28 4.97 14.39
CA GLU A 98 -2.22 4.97 15.39
C GLU A 98 -1.30 3.77 15.18
N THR A 99 -0.03 3.92 15.57
CA THR A 99 0.92 2.79 15.50
C THR A 99 0.37 1.63 16.33
N PRO A 100 0.25 0.42 15.73
CA PRO A 100 -0.23 -0.73 16.47
C PRO A 100 0.64 -1.06 17.68
N ALA A 101 0.00 -1.52 18.76
CA ALA A 101 0.72 -1.90 19.97
C ALA A 101 1.73 -3.01 19.67
N GLY A 102 2.98 -2.82 20.08
CA GLY A 102 4.05 -3.77 19.88
C GLY A 102 4.63 -3.79 18.46
N ALA A 103 4.20 -2.89 17.57
CA ALA A 103 4.75 -2.80 16.23
C ALA A 103 6.25 -2.43 16.29
N PRO A 104 7.10 -3.06 15.45
CA PRO A 104 8.54 -2.83 15.49
C PRO A 104 8.94 -1.45 15.00
N ALA A 105 8.10 -0.76 14.20
CA ALA A 105 8.38 0.58 13.71
C ALA A 105 7.09 1.37 13.56
N ALA A 106 7.15 2.65 13.91
CA ALA A 106 6.07 3.59 13.59
C ALA A 106 6.17 3.99 12.14
N THR A 107 5.04 4.06 11.45
CA THR A 107 4.98 4.57 10.09
C THR A 107 3.66 5.29 9.87
N SER A 108 3.63 6.17 8.88
CA SER A 108 2.41 6.86 8.47
C SER A 108 2.50 7.26 7.00
N ILE A 109 1.36 7.59 6.42
CA ILE A 109 1.29 8.07 5.05
C ILE A 109 2.20 9.31 4.82
N ARG A 110 2.41 10.13 5.85
CA ARG A 110 3.28 11.33 5.74
C ARG A 110 4.74 10.98 5.48
N GLY A 111 5.17 9.76 5.76
CA GLY A 111 6.50 9.28 5.38
C GLY A 111 6.66 9.04 3.88
N PHE A 112 5.54 8.84 3.19
CA PHE A 112 5.52 8.48 1.76
C PHE A 112 5.14 9.65 0.87
N ILE A 113 4.25 10.52 1.30
CA ILE A 113 3.76 11.65 0.54
C ILE A 113 3.44 12.81 1.48
N ASP A 114 3.84 14.03 1.11
CA ASP A 114 3.64 15.20 1.96
C ASP A 114 2.22 15.76 1.86
N ASN A 115 1.66 15.76 0.66
CA ASN A 115 0.38 16.42 0.40
C ASN A 115 -0.79 15.52 0.80
N PRO A 116 -1.64 15.95 1.75
CA PRO A 116 -2.79 15.14 2.18
C PRO A 116 -3.93 15.07 1.16
N ALA A 117 -3.85 15.81 0.06
CA ALA A 117 -4.92 15.85 -0.95
C ALA A 117 -5.25 14.47 -1.54
N GLU A 118 -4.27 13.55 -1.56
CA GLU A 118 -4.46 12.21 -2.13
C GLU A 118 -4.75 11.15 -1.07
N ASP A 119 -4.82 11.51 0.20
CA ASP A 119 -4.96 10.54 1.30
C ASP A 119 -6.20 9.67 1.16
N GLU A 120 -7.34 10.26 0.85
CA GLU A 120 -8.59 9.48 0.76
C GLU A 120 -8.57 8.50 -0.41
N LEU A 121 -8.01 8.90 -1.55
CA LEU A 121 -7.83 8.01 -2.70
C LEU A 121 -6.91 6.84 -2.34
N ILE A 122 -5.78 7.12 -1.71
CA ILE A 122 -4.81 6.08 -1.30
C ILE A 122 -5.47 5.13 -0.29
N ARG A 123 -6.12 5.66 0.73
CA ARG A 123 -6.84 4.87 1.73
C ARG A 123 -7.85 3.93 1.08
N THR A 124 -8.67 4.46 0.17
CA THR A 124 -9.72 3.70 -0.49
C THR A 124 -9.14 2.60 -1.37
N SER A 125 -8.08 2.89 -2.12
CA SER A 125 -7.45 1.88 -2.99
C SER A 125 -6.85 0.73 -2.17
N ILE A 126 -6.26 1.02 -1.02
CA ILE A 126 -5.74 -0.01 -0.12
C ILE A 126 -6.89 -0.81 0.50
N ALA A 127 -7.91 -0.13 1.03
CA ALA A 127 -9.03 -0.77 1.71
C ALA A 127 -9.76 -1.78 0.83
N TYR A 128 -9.87 -1.51 -0.47
CA TYR A 128 -10.64 -2.34 -1.38
C TYR A 128 -9.80 -3.18 -2.36
N HIS A 129 -8.47 -3.18 -2.23
CA HIS A 129 -7.61 -3.86 -3.21
C HIS A 129 -7.87 -5.36 -3.32
N SER A 130 -8.35 -6.01 -2.27
CA SER A 130 -8.66 -7.44 -2.26
C SER A 130 -10.15 -7.75 -2.33
N ASP A 131 -11.01 -6.73 -2.41
CA ASP A 131 -12.45 -6.93 -2.46
C ASP A 131 -12.91 -7.35 -3.85
N PHE A 132 -13.89 -8.24 -3.90
CA PHE A 132 -14.45 -8.71 -5.16
C PHE A 132 -15.18 -7.60 -5.91
N ARG A 133 -15.87 -6.70 -5.18
CA ARG A 133 -16.63 -5.59 -5.78
C ARG A 133 -16.27 -4.28 -5.09
N LEU A 134 -16.23 -3.21 -5.89
CA LEU A 134 -16.04 -1.86 -5.38
C LEU A 134 -17.40 -1.23 -5.03
N PRO A 135 -17.41 -0.32 -4.02
CA PRO A 135 -18.62 0.49 -3.75
C PRO A 135 -19.08 1.24 -5.01
N ALA A 136 -20.38 1.29 -5.23
CA ALA A 136 -20.95 1.93 -6.41
C ALA A 136 -20.77 3.45 -6.41
N GLN A 137 -20.63 4.05 -5.24
CA GLN A 137 -20.58 5.52 -5.06
C GLN A 137 -19.19 6.12 -5.24
N LEU A 138 -18.17 5.32 -5.55
CA LEU A 138 -16.82 5.85 -5.78
C LEU A 138 -16.80 6.74 -7.03
N ASP A 139 -16.07 7.86 -6.96
CA ASP A 139 -15.82 8.66 -8.15
C ASP A 139 -14.96 7.89 -9.14
N GLU A 140 -14.97 8.33 -10.40
CA GLU A 140 -14.28 7.62 -11.48
C GLU A 140 -12.78 7.52 -11.25
N ARG A 141 -12.16 8.60 -10.79
CA ARG A 141 -10.70 8.61 -10.54
C ARG A 141 -10.33 7.62 -9.45
N THR A 142 -11.01 7.65 -8.31
CA THR A 142 -10.77 6.72 -7.21
C THR A 142 -10.98 5.27 -7.66
N ARG A 143 -12.02 5.03 -8.43
CA ARG A 143 -12.31 3.68 -8.97
C ARG A 143 -11.17 3.17 -9.84
N ARG A 144 -10.58 4.01 -10.69
CA ARG A 144 -9.45 3.60 -11.53
C ARG A 144 -8.24 3.18 -10.69
N PHE A 145 -7.95 3.91 -9.62
CA PHE A 145 -6.84 3.55 -8.73
C PHE A 145 -7.14 2.29 -7.92
N CYS A 146 -8.38 2.08 -7.51
CA CYS A 146 -8.78 0.81 -6.88
C CYS A 146 -8.61 -0.37 -7.84
N ASP A 147 -8.98 -0.21 -9.09
CA ASP A 147 -8.88 -1.26 -10.10
C ASP A 147 -7.43 -1.63 -10.41
N ILE A 148 -6.53 -0.65 -10.47
CA ILE A 148 -5.15 -0.90 -10.87
C ILE A 148 -4.37 -1.74 -9.82
N VAL A 149 -4.72 -1.65 -8.54
CA VAL A 149 -4.05 -2.41 -7.46
C VAL A 149 -4.73 -3.73 -7.12
N ARG A 150 -5.82 -4.07 -7.77
CA ARG A 150 -6.59 -5.29 -7.49
C ARG A 150 -6.00 -6.55 -8.15
#